data_e5ac94276df22bc3b4649d06bf961285
#
_entry.id   e5ac94276df22bc3b4649d06bf961285
#
_cell.length_a   1.000
_cell.length_b   1.000
_cell.length_c   1.000
_cell.angle_alpha   90.00
_cell.angle_beta   90.00
_cell.angle_gamma   90.00
#
_symmetry.space_group_name_H-M   'P 1'
#
loop_
_entity.id
_entity.type
_entity.pdbx_description
1 polymer ?
#
loop_
_entity_poly.entity_id
_entity_poly.type
_entity_poly.pdbx_seq_one_letter_code
_entity_poly.pdbx_strand_id
1 'polypeptide(L)'
;MNKKILIILGSMGRGGAEKVISIIANDYANNGWSVTIGLLLSKEVGYKLHPNVNIVDLSFGGGSRLRRVPKWLVSIRKLIVTLNPNVVLSFAARINVITLVSSLGLNNKIVISERNDPRNDGRGIIVNSLCDLLYLKAFKIIFQTRRSMDYFSDKIKEKGIIIPNPISINCYRKKDCNKKVVNVGRLTKQKNQELLIKAFSKISKEFPGVKLWIYGEGELRPKLENLIADLQLTNKVIMPGNIVDIHEKISDASIFVLSSDYEGLSNALLEAMVMGLPVISTNCAGADELITDGVNGVIIPVKDEEKLSEELRILLSKPDYRKALGENARFMSECLRKDIVLKKWHDVLD
;
A
#
# COMPACT_ATOMS: atom_id res chain seq x y z
N MET A 1 -10.76 32.35 6.98
CA MET A 1 -11.36 31.11 7.54
C MET A 1 -10.40 29.97 7.29
N ASN A 2 -10.08 29.16 8.31
CA ASN A 2 -9.23 27.99 8.11
C ASN A 2 -9.92 26.99 7.19
N LYS A 3 -9.23 26.55 6.12
CA LYS A 3 -9.73 25.48 5.24
C LYS A 3 -9.91 24.19 6.05
N LYS A 4 -10.93 23.39 5.69
CA LYS A 4 -11.29 22.16 6.39
C LYS A 4 -11.27 20.98 5.44
N ILE A 5 -10.67 19.88 5.84
CA ILE A 5 -10.73 18.59 5.14
C ILE A 5 -11.33 17.52 6.03
N LEU A 6 -12.27 16.76 5.47
CA LEU A 6 -12.84 15.57 6.08
C LEU A 6 -12.34 14.33 5.34
N ILE A 7 -11.70 13.41 6.05
CA ILE A 7 -11.20 12.15 5.48
C ILE A 7 -12.03 11.00 6.03
N ILE A 8 -12.60 10.16 5.16
CA ILE A 8 -13.38 8.97 5.54
C ILE A 8 -12.59 7.71 5.22
N LEU A 9 -12.40 6.88 6.22
CA LEU A 9 -11.55 5.69 6.15
C LEU A 9 -12.17 4.54 6.95
N GLY A 10 -11.74 3.29 6.67
CA GLY A 10 -12.17 2.12 7.44
C GLY A 10 -11.57 2.10 8.85
N SER A 11 -10.27 2.20 8.93
CA SER A 11 -9.47 2.20 10.17
C SER A 11 -8.20 3.01 9.96
N MET A 12 -7.49 3.33 11.04
CA MET A 12 -6.16 3.93 11.02
C MET A 12 -5.08 2.98 11.59
N GLY A 13 -5.32 1.66 11.54
CA GLY A 13 -4.34 0.64 11.95
C GLY A 13 -3.03 0.69 11.14
N ARG A 14 -2.21 -0.37 11.24
CA ARG A 14 -0.91 -0.41 10.55
C ARG A 14 -1.03 -1.00 9.14
N GLY A 15 -1.65 -0.26 8.21
CA GLY A 15 -1.79 -0.64 6.80
C GLY A 15 -1.18 0.39 5.83
N GLY A 16 -1.10 0.03 4.54
CA GLY A 16 -0.51 0.90 3.53
C GLY A 16 -1.35 2.15 3.23
N ALA A 17 -2.67 2.02 3.16
CA ALA A 17 -3.58 3.16 2.95
C ALA A 17 -3.56 4.10 4.15
N GLU A 18 -3.54 3.54 5.36
CA GLU A 18 -3.47 4.26 6.62
C GLU A 18 -2.17 5.06 6.76
N LYS A 19 -1.03 4.50 6.28
CA LYS A 19 0.25 5.22 6.21
C LYS A 19 0.14 6.44 5.30
N VAL A 20 -0.45 6.29 4.13
CA VAL A 20 -0.66 7.40 3.18
C VAL A 20 -1.55 8.49 3.79
N ILE A 21 -2.67 8.10 4.42
CA ILE A 21 -3.56 9.04 5.11
C ILE A 21 -2.84 9.79 6.24
N SER A 22 -2.03 9.09 7.04
CA SER A 22 -1.28 9.76 8.12
C SER A 22 -0.32 10.82 7.58
N ILE A 23 0.31 10.56 6.43
CA ILE A 23 1.21 11.52 5.77
C ILE A 23 0.41 12.73 5.26
N ILE A 24 -0.71 12.51 4.56
CA ILE A 24 -1.57 13.57 4.03
C ILE A 24 -2.17 14.39 5.18
N ALA A 25 -2.79 13.74 6.17
CA ALA A 25 -3.43 14.42 7.29
C ALA A 25 -2.45 15.29 8.09
N ASN A 26 -1.25 14.77 8.35
CA ASN A 26 -0.20 15.52 9.04
C ASN A 26 0.28 16.72 8.22
N ASP A 27 0.42 16.56 6.92
CA ASP A 27 0.84 17.63 6.02
C ASP A 27 -0.19 18.77 5.98
N TYR A 28 -1.48 18.43 5.79
CA TYR A 28 -2.55 19.44 5.82
C TYR A 28 -2.68 20.13 7.18
N ALA A 29 -2.54 19.38 8.28
CA ALA A 29 -2.55 19.98 9.62
C ALA A 29 -1.37 20.93 9.86
N ASN A 30 -0.16 20.59 9.39
CA ASN A 30 1.02 21.45 9.42
C ASN A 30 0.85 22.72 8.58
N ASN A 31 0.08 22.65 7.49
CA ASN A 31 -0.27 23.79 6.64
C ASN A 31 -1.50 24.58 7.15
N GLY A 32 -1.92 24.38 8.39
CA GLY A 32 -2.96 25.15 9.06
C GLY A 32 -4.40 24.77 8.71
N TRP A 33 -4.62 23.64 8.03
CA TRP A 33 -5.98 23.12 7.79
C TRP A 33 -6.56 22.46 9.03
N SER A 34 -7.86 22.57 9.21
CA SER A 34 -8.61 21.76 10.17
C SER A 34 -8.87 20.38 9.56
N VAL A 35 -8.18 19.36 10.07
CA VAL A 35 -8.27 17.99 9.56
C VAL A 35 -9.13 17.14 10.48
N THR A 36 -10.16 16.49 9.92
CA THR A 36 -11.00 15.52 10.64
C THR A 36 -10.98 14.19 9.92
N ILE A 37 -10.75 13.09 10.64
CA ILE A 37 -10.77 11.71 10.12
C ILE A 37 -11.94 10.95 10.73
N GLY A 38 -12.88 10.49 9.91
CA GLY A 38 -13.98 9.61 10.30
C GLY A 38 -13.64 8.14 10.07
N LEU A 39 -13.68 7.31 11.14
CA LEU A 39 -13.31 5.90 11.12
C LEU A 39 -14.53 4.99 11.21
N LEU A 40 -14.76 4.14 10.20
CA LEU A 40 -15.96 3.32 10.07
C LEU A 40 -15.88 1.93 10.73
N LEU A 41 -14.69 1.35 10.86
CA LEU A 41 -14.51 -0.05 11.28
C LEU A 41 -13.85 -0.21 12.64
N SER A 42 -12.87 0.62 12.95
CA SER A 42 -12.12 0.58 14.20
C SER A 42 -11.54 1.96 14.50
N LYS A 43 -11.55 2.35 15.77
CA LYS A 43 -10.93 3.60 16.27
C LYS A 43 -9.43 3.48 16.51
N GLU A 44 -8.84 2.33 16.27
CA GLU A 44 -7.40 2.10 16.46
C GLU A 44 -6.57 3.00 15.53
N VAL A 45 -5.52 3.63 16.09
CA VAL A 45 -4.58 4.49 15.37
C VAL A 45 -3.18 3.92 15.50
N GLY A 46 -2.64 3.43 14.39
CA GLY A 46 -1.32 2.78 14.33
C GLY A 46 -0.17 3.71 13.90
N TYR A 47 -0.49 4.93 13.46
CA TYR A 47 0.49 5.92 13.00
C TYR A 47 0.39 7.21 13.82
N LYS A 48 1.53 7.87 14.03
CA LYS A 48 1.56 9.17 14.72
C LYS A 48 0.86 10.24 13.87
N LEU A 49 -0.14 10.87 14.46
CA LEU A 49 -0.86 11.98 13.85
C LEU A 49 -0.46 13.31 14.52
N HIS A 50 -0.59 14.41 13.75
CA HIS A 50 -0.42 15.75 14.26
C HIS A 50 -1.48 16.03 15.34
N PRO A 51 -1.17 16.77 16.44
CA PRO A 51 -2.11 17.03 17.53
C PRO A 51 -3.43 17.70 17.09
N ASN A 52 -3.40 18.46 16.01
CA ASN A 52 -4.57 19.16 15.46
C ASN A 52 -5.41 18.30 14.51
N VAL A 53 -5.08 17.01 14.32
CA VAL A 53 -5.91 16.06 13.58
C VAL A 53 -6.99 15.51 14.52
N ASN A 54 -8.24 15.79 14.20
CA ASN A 54 -9.38 15.30 14.96
C ASN A 54 -9.85 13.93 14.45
N ILE A 55 -10.13 12.98 15.35
CA ILE A 55 -10.64 11.65 15.00
C ILE A 55 -12.06 11.52 15.48
N VAL A 56 -12.96 11.09 14.58
CA VAL A 56 -14.35 10.77 14.87
C VAL A 56 -14.58 9.28 14.70
N ASP A 57 -14.95 8.60 15.79
CA ASP A 57 -15.28 7.18 15.78
C ASP A 57 -16.70 6.97 15.24
N LEU A 58 -16.80 6.31 14.09
CA LEU A 58 -18.06 5.91 13.43
C LEU A 58 -18.18 4.39 13.36
N SER A 59 -17.45 3.64 14.19
CA SER A 59 -17.36 2.17 14.09
C SER A 59 -18.63 1.44 14.50
N PHE A 60 -19.50 2.06 15.31
CA PHE A 60 -20.78 1.47 15.79
C PHE A 60 -20.65 0.00 16.15
N GLY A 61 -19.96 -0.34 17.22
CA GLY A 61 -19.59 -1.69 17.63
C GLY A 61 -20.72 -2.74 17.52
N GLY A 62 -20.36 -3.98 17.20
CA GLY A 62 -21.26 -5.15 17.12
C GLY A 62 -22.00 -5.35 15.78
N GLY A 63 -22.32 -6.60 15.44
CA GLY A 63 -23.09 -7.00 14.27
C GLY A 63 -22.38 -6.97 12.91
N SER A 64 -23.07 -7.43 11.86
CA SER A 64 -22.51 -7.48 10.51
C SER A 64 -22.29 -6.08 9.92
N ARG A 65 -21.29 -5.95 9.05
CA ARG A 65 -20.97 -4.69 8.36
C ARG A 65 -22.16 -4.12 7.59
N LEU A 66 -22.97 -4.99 6.97
CA LEU A 66 -24.15 -4.60 6.20
C LEU A 66 -25.20 -3.88 7.06
N ARG A 67 -25.42 -4.32 8.31
CA ARG A 67 -26.36 -3.67 9.24
C ARG A 67 -25.91 -2.29 9.71
N ARG A 68 -24.63 -1.97 9.56
CA ARG A 68 -24.08 -0.66 9.94
C ARG A 68 -24.17 0.37 8.81
N VAL A 69 -24.36 -0.07 7.54
CA VAL A 69 -24.39 0.84 6.37
C VAL A 69 -25.39 2.00 6.54
N PRO A 70 -26.65 1.80 6.95
CA PRO A 70 -27.59 2.91 7.15
C PRO A 70 -27.08 3.93 8.19
N LYS A 71 -26.49 3.45 9.30
CA LYS A 71 -25.92 4.32 10.33
C LYS A 71 -24.72 5.12 9.79
N TRP A 72 -23.86 4.49 9.00
CA TRP A 72 -22.73 5.17 8.35
C TRP A 72 -23.23 6.26 7.39
N LEU A 73 -24.22 5.99 6.56
CA LEU A 73 -24.79 6.97 5.63
C LEU A 73 -25.27 8.23 6.37
N VAL A 74 -26.06 8.04 7.42
CA VAL A 74 -26.59 9.16 8.22
C VAL A 74 -25.49 9.91 8.94
N SER A 75 -24.53 9.21 9.54
CA SER A 75 -23.46 9.82 10.34
C SER A 75 -22.45 10.56 9.48
N ILE A 76 -22.06 10.01 8.33
CA ILE A 76 -21.17 10.71 7.38
C ILE A 76 -21.88 11.96 6.85
N ARG A 77 -23.16 11.86 6.46
CA ARG A 77 -23.93 13.03 6.02
C ARG A 77 -24.00 14.10 7.09
N LYS A 78 -24.33 13.72 8.33
CA LYS A 78 -24.35 14.65 9.47
C LYS A 78 -23.00 15.33 9.66
N LEU A 79 -21.92 14.54 9.58
CA LEU A 79 -20.54 15.05 9.75
C LEU A 79 -20.19 16.04 8.62
N ILE A 80 -20.52 15.76 7.36
CA ILE A 80 -20.30 16.68 6.24
C ILE A 80 -21.08 17.98 6.45
N VAL A 81 -22.36 17.91 6.81
CA VAL A 81 -23.21 19.10 7.02
C VAL A 81 -22.68 19.92 8.20
N THR A 82 -22.36 19.29 9.33
CA THR A 82 -21.92 20.00 10.56
C THR A 82 -20.54 20.65 10.39
N LEU A 83 -19.59 19.95 9.78
CA LEU A 83 -18.22 20.49 9.57
C LEU A 83 -18.17 21.46 8.41
N ASN A 84 -19.04 21.31 7.42
CA ASN A 84 -19.00 22.01 6.14
C ASN A 84 -17.58 22.10 5.56
N PRO A 85 -16.93 20.94 5.26
CA PRO A 85 -15.56 20.91 4.80
C PRO A 85 -15.42 21.44 3.37
N ASN A 86 -14.28 22.03 3.04
CA ASN A 86 -13.93 22.46 1.68
C ASN A 86 -13.81 21.23 0.75
N VAL A 87 -13.30 20.12 1.29
CA VAL A 87 -13.15 18.86 0.56
C VAL A 87 -13.40 17.66 1.48
N VAL A 88 -14.05 16.65 0.94
CA VAL A 88 -14.20 15.32 1.55
C VAL A 88 -13.35 14.35 0.75
N LEU A 89 -12.44 13.63 1.41
CA LEU A 89 -11.59 12.63 0.82
C LEU A 89 -11.95 11.25 1.37
N SER A 90 -12.14 10.25 0.51
CA SER A 90 -12.39 8.87 0.95
C SER A 90 -11.48 7.85 0.26
N PHE A 91 -11.23 6.73 0.96
CA PHE A 91 -10.30 5.70 0.53
C PHE A 91 -10.95 4.32 0.49
N ALA A 92 -10.70 3.59 -0.61
CA ALA A 92 -11.16 2.24 -0.93
C ALA A 92 -12.64 2.17 -1.38
N ALA A 93 -12.90 1.29 -2.36
CA ALA A 93 -14.13 1.21 -3.13
C ALA A 93 -15.42 1.25 -2.29
N ARG A 94 -15.53 0.39 -1.29
CA ARG A 94 -16.75 0.31 -0.46
C ARG A 94 -17.01 1.59 0.34
N ILE A 95 -15.95 2.23 0.83
CA ILE A 95 -16.02 3.48 1.58
C ILE A 95 -16.30 4.63 0.64
N ASN A 96 -15.71 4.63 -0.56
CA ASN A 96 -15.98 5.61 -1.61
C ASN A 96 -17.48 5.61 -1.96
N VAL A 97 -18.07 4.43 -2.19
CA VAL A 97 -19.50 4.29 -2.47
C VAL A 97 -20.36 4.85 -1.33
N ILE A 98 -20.09 4.46 -0.08
CA ILE A 98 -20.83 4.95 1.10
C ILE A 98 -20.70 6.46 1.22
N THR A 99 -19.52 7.03 1.04
CA THR A 99 -19.27 8.48 1.13
C THR A 99 -20.01 9.24 0.04
N LEU A 100 -19.97 8.75 -1.21
CA LEU A 100 -20.71 9.35 -2.33
C LEU A 100 -22.20 9.33 -2.12
N VAL A 101 -22.78 8.21 -1.66
CA VAL A 101 -24.22 8.14 -1.32
C VAL A 101 -24.57 9.11 -0.20
N SER A 102 -23.74 9.19 0.85
CA SER A 102 -23.95 10.12 1.98
C SER A 102 -23.93 11.58 1.56
N SER A 103 -23.22 11.91 0.49
CA SER A 103 -23.04 13.29 -0.01
C SER A 103 -24.05 13.70 -1.08
N LEU A 104 -24.95 12.82 -1.50
CA LEU A 104 -25.95 13.16 -2.53
C LEU A 104 -26.78 14.39 -2.13
N GLY A 105 -26.88 15.35 -3.06
CA GLY A 105 -27.57 16.63 -2.84
C GLY A 105 -26.80 17.63 -1.97
N LEU A 106 -25.55 17.39 -1.63
CA LEU A 106 -24.64 18.36 -1.00
C LEU A 106 -23.67 18.91 -2.05
N ASN A 107 -23.23 20.17 -1.84
CA ASN A 107 -22.34 20.90 -2.79
C ASN A 107 -20.86 20.78 -2.44
N ASN A 108 -20.45 19.86 -1.56
CA ASN A 108 -19.06 19.69 -1.18
C ASN A 108 -18.24 19.01 -2.29
N LYS A 109 -16.99 19.39 -2.45
CA LYS A 109 -16.04 18.65 -3.32
C LYS A 109 -15.76 17.28 -2.71
N ILE A 110 -16.18 16.20 -3.40
CA ILE A 110 -15.91 14.82 -2.97
C ILE A 110 -14.82 14.23 -3.85
N VAL A 111 -13.65 14.01 -3.27
CA VAL A 111 -12.52 13.33 -3.89
C VAL A 111 -12.47 11.90 -3.35
N ILE A 112 -12.38 10.93 -4.22
CA ILE A 112 -12.29 9.51 -3.85
C ILE A 112 -10.97 8.93 -4.31
N SER A 113 -10.47 7.92 -3.61
CA SER A 113 -9.23 7.25 -3.98
C SER A 113 -9.40 5.73 -4.04
N GLU A 114 -9.03 5.15 -5.18
CA GLU A 114 -8.88 3.70 -5.37
C GLU A 114 -7.49 3.25 -4.88
N ARG A 115 -7.48 2.21 -4.03
CA ARG A 115 -6.26 1.81 -3.30
C ARG A 115 -5.84 0.36 -3.52
N ASN A 116 -6.59 -0.39 -4.34
CA ASN A 116 -6.28 -1.76 -4.73
C ASN A 116 -6.51 -1.93 -6.23
N ASP A 117 -6.08 -3.09 -6.77
CA ASP A 117 -6.48 -3.49 -8.12
C ASP A 117 -7.98 -3.85 -8.12
N PRO A 118 -8.82 -3.11 -8.85
CA PRO A 118 -10.27 -3.36 -8.91
C PRO A 118 -10.64 -4.76 -9.39
N ARG A 119 -9.75 -5.41 -10.17
CA ARG A 119 -9.95 -6.77 -10.69
C ARG A 119 -9.85 -7.84 -9.61
N ASN A 120 -9.08 -7.56 -8.55
CA ASN A 120 -8.69 -8.56 -7.56
C ASN A 120 -9.03 -8.19 -6.10
N ASP A 121 -9.64 -7.03 -5.83
CA ASP A 121 -9.91 -6.57 -4.46
C ASP A 121 -11.14 -7.20 -3.79
N GLY A 122 -11.81 -8.12 -4.48
CA GLY A 122 -12.97 -8.84 -3.93
C GLY A 122 -14.21 -7.97 -3.68
N ARG A 123 -14.37 -6.85 -4.41
CA ARG A 123 -15.50 -5.94 -4.24
C ARG A 123 -16.86 -6.53 -4.63
N GLY A 124 -16.87 -7.53 -5.51
CA GLY A 124 -18.09 -8.17 -6.01
C GLY A 124 -18.90 -7.31 -7.00
N ILE A 125 -19.82 -7.94 -7.73
CA ILE A 125 -20.57 -7.31 -8.84
C ILE A 125 -21.36 -6.09 -8.38
N ILE A 126 -22.06 -6.18 -7.24
CA ILE A 126 -22.89 -5.08 -6.71
C ILE A 126 -22.06 -3.83 -6.44
N VAL A 127 -20.90 -3.98 -5.78
CA VAL A 127 -20.04 -2.84 -5.49
C VAL A 127 -19.43 -2.28 -6.77
N ASN A 128 -19.08 -3.11 -7.76
CA ASN A 128 -18.63 -2.66 -9.06
C ASN A 128 -19.67 -1.79 -9.75
N SER A 129 -20.91 -2.27 -9.87
CA SER A 129 -22.00 -1.50 -10.50
C SER A 129 -22.25 -0.18 -9.77
N LEU A 130 -22.15 -0.17 -8.44
CA LEU A 130 -22.27 1.07 -7.66
C LEU A 130 -21.07 2.00 -7.89
N CYS A 131 -19.87 1.49 -8.07
CA CYS A 131 -18.70 2.29 -8.44
C CYS A 131 -18.92 2.93 -9.81
N ASP A 132 -19.33 2.16 -10.82
CA ASP A 132 -19.56 2.67 -12.18
C ASP A 132 -20.60 3.80 -12.22
N LEU A 133 -21.65 3.72 -11.41
CA LEU A 133 -22.69 4.74 -11.33
C LEU A 133 -22.25 5.96 -10.50
N LEU A 134 -21.71 5.73 -9.30
CA LEU A 134 -21.52 6.78 -8.31
C LEU A 134 -20.20 7.53 -8.50
N TYR A 135 -19.16 6.92 -9.06
CA TYR A 135 -17.89 7.58 -9.32
C TYR A 135 -18.02 8.78 -10.27
N LEU A 136 -19.03 8.76 -11.14
CA LEU A 136 -19.40 9.92 -11.98
C LEU A 136 -19.84 11.14 -11.15
N LYS A 137 -20.25 10.96 -9.89
CA LYS A 137 -20.59 12.06 -8.97
C LYS A 137 -19.40 12.63 -8.20
N ALA A 138 -18.25 11.92 -8.22
CA ALA A 138 -17.03 12.45 -7.60
C ALA A 138 -16.53 13.71 -8.34
N PHE A 139 -15.91 14.63 -7.59
CA PHE A 139 -15.20 15.77 -8.18
C PHE A 139 -13.95 15.30 -8.91
N LYS A 140 -13.10 14.50 -8.23
CA LYS A 140 -11.93 13.83 -8.79
C LYS A 140 -11.79 12.42 -8.21
N ILE A 141 -11.11 11.56 -8.98
CA ILE A 141 -10.87 10.16 -8.62
C ILE A 141 -9.35 9.93 -8.66
N ILE A 142 -8.77 9.58 -7.51
CA ILE A 142 -7.34 9.33 -7.42
C ILE A 142 -7.09 7.83 -7.58
N PHE A 143 -6.33 7.49 -8.59
CA PHE A 143 -5.80 6.14 -8.82
C PHE A 143 -4.34 6.08 -8.44
N GLN A 144 -3.87 4.92 -8.00
CA GLN A 144 -2.46 4.71 -7.69
C GLN A 144 -1.64 4.40 -8.94
N THR A 145 -2.28 3.77 -9.95
CA THR A 145 -1.65 3.22 -11.14
C THR A 145 -2.53 3.43 -12.36
N ARG A 146 -1.92 3.48 -13.55
CA ARG A 146 -2.63 3.52 -14.83
C ARG A 146 -3.50 2.28 -14.98
N ARG A 147 -2.97 1.09 -14.68
CA ARG A 147 -3.69 -0.18 -14.75
C ARG A 147 -4.97 -0.20 -13.91
N SER A 148 -4.94 0.40 -12.72
CA SER A 148 -6.15 0.55 -11.88
C SER A 148 -7.16 1.51 -12.52
N MET A 149 -6.70 2.60 -13.14
CA MET A 149 -7.56 3.57 -13.83
C MET A 149 -8.19 2.97 -15.09
N ASP A 150 -7.46 2.17 -15.85
CA ASP A 150 -7.88 1.56 -17.12
C ASP A 150 -8.95 0.46 -16.93
N TYR A 151 -9.23 0.05 -15.71
CA TYR A 151 -10.35 -0.82 -15.38
C TYR A 151 -11.71 -0.14 -15.61
N PHE A 152 -11.79 1.17 -15.42
CA PHE A 152 -13.03 1.93 -15.45
C PHE A 152 -13.36 2.50 -16.84
N SER A 153 -14.62 2.90 -17.03
CA SER A 153 -15.09 3.53 -18.27
C SER A 153 -14.39 4.87 -18.54
N ASP A 154 -14.37 5.31 -19.81
CA ASP A 154 -13.73 6.56 -20.21
C ASP A 154 -14.28 7.77 -19.46
N LYS A 155 -15.59 7.82 -19.20
CA LYS A 155 -16.23 8.89 -18.40
C LYS A 155 -15.67 8.98 -16.97
N ILE A 156 -15.31 7.85 -16.37
CA ILE A 156 -14.68 7.81 -15.04
C ILE A 156 -13.21 8.21 -15.16
N LYS A 157 -12.51 7.74 -16.20
CA LYS A 157 -11.10 8.08 -16.46
C LYS A 157 -10.87 9.57 -16.68
N GLU A 158 -11.80 10.31 -17.30
CA GLU A 158 -11.74 11.77 -17.46
C GLU A 158 -11.66 12.53 -16.12
N LYS A 159 -12.20 11.95 -15.05
CA LYS A 159 -12.07 12.49 -13.68
C LYS A 159 -10.87 11.92 -12.93
N GLY A 160 -10.18 10.96 -13.54
CA GLY A 160 -9.07 10.23 -12.94
C GLY A 160 -7.78 11.02 -12.91
N ILE A 161 -7.04 10.92 -11.82
CA ILE A 161 -5.68 11.44 -11.68
C ILE A 161 -4.83 10.34 -11.06
N ILE A 162 -3.64 10.11 -11.60
CA ILE A 162 -2.70 9.14 -11.04
C ILE A 162 -1.81 9.84 -10.01
N ILE A 163 -1.99 9.47 -8.75
CA ILE A 163 -1.14 9.92 -7.64
C ILE A 163 -0.64 8.68 -6.88
N PRO A 164 0.64 8.34 -7.02
CA PRO A 164 1.24 7.23 -6.29
C PRO A 164 1.28 7.49 -4.78
N ASN A 165 1.72 6.51 -4.01
CA ASN A 165 1.88 6.68 -2.57
C ASN A 165 3.07 7.61 -2.26
N PRO A 166 2.91 8.60 -1.35
CA PRO A 166 4.02 9.39 -0.87
C PRO A 166 4.94 8.51 -0.01
N ILE A 167 6.22 8.45 -0.36
CA ILE A 167 7.20 7.66 0.37
C ILE A 167 8.05 8.55 1.27
N SER A 168 8.10 8.16 2.54
CA SER A 168 8.97 8.75 3.54
C SER A 168 9.85 7.64 4.13
N ILE A 169 11.14 7.73 3.90
CA ILE A 169 12.14 6.81 4.47
C ILE A 169 13.04 7.56 5.45
N ASN A 170 13.54 6.85 6.46
CA ASN A 170 14.45 7.39 7.50
C ASN A 170 15.89 6.97 7.27
N CYS A 171 16.14 6.03 6.38
CA CYS A 171 17.51 5.68 6.00
C CYS A 171 17.57 5.15 4.57
N TYR A 172 18.71 5.35 3.94
CA TYR A 172 19.02 4.76 2.64
C TYR A 172 19.78 3.44 2.82
N ARG A 173 19.94 2.71 1.71
CA ARG A 173 20.71 1.47 1.68
C ARG A 173 22.11 1.67 2.26
N LYS A 174 22.48 0.81 3.20
CA LYS A 174 23.82 0.64 3.71
C LYS A 174 24.62 -0.31 2.81
N LYS A 175 25.85 -0.62 3.20
CA LYS A 175 26.68 -1.60 2.48
C LYS A 175 25.96 -2.95 2.46
N ASP A 176 25.87 -3.55 1.27
CA ASP A 176 25.30 -4.88 1.07
C ASP A 176 26.10 -5.94 1.86
N CYS A 177 25.40 -6.69 2.70
CA CYS A 177 26.03 -7.77 3.47
C CYS A 177 26.20 -9.07 2.69
N ASN A 178 25.70 -9.15 1.44
CA ASN A 178 25.68 -10.34 0.58
C ASN A 178 25.00 -11.59 1.18
N LYS A 179 24.21 -11.45 2.24
CA LYS A 179 23.70 -12.58 3.04
C LYS A 179 22.23 -12.46 3.40
N LYS A 180 21.51 -11.46 2.90
CA LYS A 180 20.18 -11.14 3.39
C LYS A 180 19.17 -10.90 2.27
N VAL A 181 18.23 -11.81 2.13
CA VAL A 181 17.02 -11.63 1.32
C VAL A 181 15.90 -11.18 2.26
N VAL A 182 15.12 -10.17 1.87
CA VAL A 182 14.07 -9.62 2.73
C VAL A 182 12.72 -9.55 2.03
N ASN A 183 11.67 -9.78 2.80
CA ASN A 183 10.28 -9.49 2.43
C ASN A 183 9.64 -8.71 3.57
N VAL A 184 8.78 -7.75 3.22
CA VAL A 184 8.04 -6.94 4.21
C VAL A 184 6.57 -6.91 3.81
N GLY A 185 5.69 -7.42 4.68
CA GLY A 185 4.27 -7.44 4.42
C GLY A 185 3.45 -8.28 5.40
N ARG A 186 2.14 -8.08 5.40
CA ARG A 186 1.23 -8.90 6.21
C ARG A 186 1.31 -10.36 5.79
N LEU A 187 1.27 -11.28 6.73
CA LEU A 187 1.27 -12.73 6.45
C LEU A 187 -0.14 -13.19 6.04
N THR A 188 -0.50 -12.93 4.79
CA THR A 188 -1.82 -13.20 4.22
C THR A 188 -1.68 -13.89 2.86
N LYS A 189 -2.77 -14.52 2.40
CA LYS A 189 -2.81 -15.17 1.08
C LYS A 189 -2.41 -14.22 -0.06
N GLN A 190 -2.80 -12.95 0.03
CA GLN A 190 -2.45 -11.91 -0.95
C GLN A 190 -0.93 -11.75 -1.14
N LYS A 191 -0.18 -11.75 -0.03
CA LYS A 191 1.27 -11.50 -0.04
C LYS A 191 2.11 -12.71 -0.42
N ASN A 192 1.52 -13.89 -0.40
CA ASN A 192 2.08 -15.15 -0.88
C ASN A 192 3.56 -15.41 -0.49
N GLN A 193 3.86 -15.26 0.82
CA GLN A 193 5.19 -15.60 1.32
C GLN A 193 5.53 -17.09 1.18
N GLU A 194 4.53 -17.94 1.00
CA GLU A 194 4.71 -19.35 0.69
C GLU A 194 5.53 -19.55 -0.58
N LEU A 195 5.23 -18.81 -1.66
CA LEU A 195 5.99 -18.80 -2.92
C LEU A 195 7.46 -18.46 -2.66
N LEU A 196 7.72 -17.42 -1.88
CA LEU A 196 9.09 -16.97 -1.57
C LEU A 196 9.86 -18.02 -0.76
N ILE A 197 9.23 -18.63 0.26
CA ILE A 197 9.88 -19.66 1.08
C ILE A 197 10.25 -20.89 0.21
N LYS A 198 9.34 -21.32 -0.66
CA LYS A 198 9.59 -22.44 -1.58
C LYS A 198 10.72 -22.13 -2.57
N ALA A 199 10.68 -20.97 -3.22
CA ALA A 199 11.74 -20.56 -4.13
C ALA A 199 13.11 -20.44 -3.42
N PHE A 200 13.12 -19.89 -2.19
CA PHE A 200 14.34 -19.81 -1.38
C PHE A 200 14.87 -21.20 -0.98
N SER A 201 14.00 -22.16 -0.73
CA SER A 201 14.42 -23.54 -0.39
C SER A 201 15.30 -24.17 -1.48
N LYS A 202 14.98 -23.92 -2.77
CA LYS A 202 15.70 -24.47 -3.92
C LYS A 202 17.15 -23.96 -4.02
N ILE A 203 17.41 -22.74 -3.58
CA ILE A 203 18.74 -22.12 -3.64
C ILE A 203 19.50 -22.16 -2.31
N SER A 204 18.84 -22.53 -1.24
CA SER A 204 19.38 -22.42 0.12
C SER A 204 20.63 -23.24 0.38
N LYS A 205 20.83 -24.34 -0.37
CA LYS A 205 22.03 -25.19 -0.29
C LYS A 205 23.20 -24.59 -1.08
N GLU A 206 22.91 -23.91 -2.19
CA GLU A 206 23.91 -23.24 -3.04
C GLU A 206 24.49 -21.99 -2.34
N PHE A 207 23.67 -21.33 -1.51
CA PHE A 207 24.06 -20.12 -0.77
C PHE A 207 23.93 -20.32 0.76
N PRO A 208 24.80 -21.13 1.38
CA PRO A 208 24.65 -21.53 2.78
C PRO A 208 24.68 -20.36 3.78
N GLY A 209 25.37 -19.28 3.43
CA GLY A 209 25.47 -18.07 4.26
C GLY A 209 24.29 -17.09 4.14
N VAL A 210 23.39 -17.30 3.18
CA VAL A 210 22.23 -16.40 2.92
C VAL A 210 21.08 -16.79 3.82
N LYS A 211 20.39 -15.78 4.39
CA LYS A 211 19.17 -15.93 5.18
C LYS A 211 18.03 -15.14 4.55
N LEU A 212 16.81 -15.68 4.65
CA LEU A 212 15.57 -15.02 4.30
C LEU A 212 14.93 -14.42 5.56
N TRP A 213 14.62 -13.14 5.52
CA TRP A 213 13.93 -12.42 6.58
C TRP A 213 12.54 -11.97 6.10
N ILE A 214 11.49 -12.42 6.77
CA ILE A 214 10.11 -12.08 6.46
C ILE A 214 9.56 -11.23 7.62
N TYR A 215 9.43 -9.93 7.39
CA TYR A 215 8.92 -8.98 8.39
C TYR A 215 7.43 -8.78 8.22
N GLY A 216 6.69 -8.94 9.30
CA GLY A 216 5.25 -8.75 9.36
C GLY A 216 4.55 -9.80 10.20
N GLU A 217 3.23 -9.59 10.39
CA GLU A 217 2.34 -10.48 11.10
C GLU A 217 1.09 -10.77 10.27
N GLY A 218 0.39 -11.85 10.60
CA GLY A 218 -0.88 -12.19 9.95
C GLY A 218 -1.34 -13.61 10.21
N GLU A 219 -2.52 -13.91 9.71
CA GLU A 219 -3.24 -15.18 9.91
C GLU A 219 -2.48 -16.42 9.41
N LEU A 220 -1.57 -16.25 8.44
CA LEU A 220 -0.83 -17.37 7.87
C LEU A 220 0.47 -17.71 8.62
N ARG A 221 0.83 -16.99 9.72
CA ARG A 221 2.06 -17.27 10.47
C ARG A 221 2.22 -18.76 10.81
N PRO A 222 1.24 -19.44 11.44
CA PRO A 222 1.43 -20.85 11.79
C PRO A 222 1.66 -21.76 10.57
N LYS A 223 0.96 -21.49 9.47
CA LYS A 223 1.13 -22.23 8.20
C LYS A 223 2.54 -22.05 7.63
N LEU A 224 3.08 -20.83 7.66
CA LEU A 224 4.41 -20.54 7.15
C LEU A 224 5.51 -21.13 8.04
N GLU A 225 5.34 -21.13 9.36
CA GLU A 225 6.26 -21.76 10.30
C GLU A 225 6.33 -23.29 10.07
N ASN A 226 5.19 -23.94 9.87
CA ASN A 226 5.15 -25.36 9.51
C ASN A 226 5.86 -25.62 8.18
N LEU A 227 5.61 -24.82 7.16
CA LEU A 227 6.29 -24.95 5.86
C LEU A 227 7.82 -24.80 5.98
N ILE A 228 8.28 -23.87 6.80
CA ILE A 228 9.72 -23.67 7.08
C ILE A 228 10.34 -24.91 7.74
N ALA A 229 9.62 -25.52 8.68
CA ALA A 229 10.07 -26.75 9.33
C ALA A 229 10.11 -27.93 8.36
N ASP A 230 9.05 -28.14 7.58
CA ASP A 230 8.93 -29.20 6.58
C ASP A 230 10.06 -29.13 5.53
N LEU A 231 10.44 -27.91 5.11
CA LEU A 231 11.53 -27.66 4.18
C LEU A 231 12.93 -27.61 4.85
N GLN A 232 13.02 -27.88 6.16
CA GLN A 232 14.28 -27.86 6.94
C GLN A 232 15.00 -26.51 6.90
N LEU A 233 14.25 -25.39 6.89
CA LEU A 233 14.77 -24.02 6.77
C LEU A 233 14.76 -23.24 8.09
N THR A 234 14.52 -23.87 9.23
CA THR A 234 14.34 -23.24 10.54
C THR A 234 15.51 -22.29 10.92
N ASN A 235 16.74 -22.61 10.52
CA ASN A 235 17.92 -21.78 10.77
C ASN A 235 18.21 -20.76 9.67
N LYS A 236 17.45 -20.78 8.56
CA LYS A 236 17.68 -19.95 7.36
C LYS A 236 16.56 -18.95 7.09
N VAL A 237 15.34 -19.22 7.52
CA VAL A 237 14.21 -18.31 7.40
C VAL A 237 13.84 -17.76 8.76
N ILE A 238 13.80 -16.43 8.88
CA ILE A 238 13.58 -15.72 10.13
C ILE A 238 12.33 -14.85 9.99
N MET A 239 11.38 -15.00 10.90
CA MET A 239 10.11 -14.26 10.93
C MET A 239 10.00 -13.46 12.24
N PRO A 240 10.64 -12.26 12.32
CA PRO A 240 10.72 -11.50 13.57
C PRO A 240 9.44 -10.74 13.94
N GLY A 241 8.37 -10.82 13.11
CA GLY A 241 7.14 -10.10 13.33
C GLY A 241 7.16 -8.66 12.83
N ASN A 242 6.30 -7.83 13.43
CA ASN A 242 6.22 -6.40 13.11
C ASN A 242 7.37 -5.63 13.75
N ILE A 243 8.06 -4.83 12.96
CA ILE A 243 9.20 -4.01 13.41
C ILE A 243 8.85 -2.53 13.16
N VAL A 244 9.14 -1.67 14.14
CA VAL A 244 8.88 -0.22 14.05
C VAL A 244 9.84 0.45 13.05
N ASP A 245 11.14 0.20 13.18
CA ASP A 245 12.19 0.82 12.34
C ASP A 245 12.61 -0.12 11.21
N ILE A 246 11.63 -0.51 10.38
CA ILE A 246 11.84 -1.51 9.31
C ILE A 246 12.92 -1.07 8.31
N HIS A 247 13.02 0.22 7.98
CA HIS A 247 14.01 0.72 7.02
C HIS A 247 15.43 0.45 7.50
N GLU A 248 15.73 0.65 8.78
CA GLU A 248 17.02 0.30 9.36
C GLU A 248 17.32 -1.19 9.26
N LYS A 249 16.31 -2.02 9.55
CA LYS A 249 16.45 -3.48 9.53
C LYS A 249 16.66 -4.08 8.14
N ILE A 250 16.21 -3.41 7.09
CA ILE A 250 16.37 -3.89 5.71
C ILE A 250 17.47 -3.13 4.94
N SER A 251 18.08 -2.09 5.52
CA SER A 251 19.03 -1.21 4.83
C SER A 251 20.30 -1.92 4.31
N ASP A 252 20.68 -3.04 4.91
CA ASP A 252 21.81 -3.89 4.52
C ASP A 252 21.39 -5.10 3.66
N ALA A 253 20.13 -5.15 3.22
CA ALA A 253 19.63 -6.27 2.43
C ALA A 253 20.30 -6.37 1.07
N SER A 254 20.57 -7.61 0.65
CA SER A 254 21.08 -7.93 -0.67
C SER A 254 19.96 -7.84 -1.71
N ILE A 255 18.77 -8.34 -1.38
CA ILE A 255 17.63 -8.37 -2.28
C ILE A 255 16.35 -8.16 -1.47
N PHE A 256 15.48 -7.29 -1.96
CA PHE A 256 14.09 -7.19 -1.50
C PHE A 256 13.19 -7.97 -2.45
N VAL A 257 12.26 -8.77 -1.92
CA VAL A 257 11.33 -9.57 -2.73
C VAL A 257 9.89 -9.22 -2.39
N LEU A 258 9.10 -8.88 -3.40
CA LEU A 258 7.63 -8.81 -3.33
C LEU A 258 7.04 -10.01 -4.07
N SER A 259 6.47 -10.96 -3.33
CA SER A 259 5.91 -12.22 -3.86
C SER A 259 4.39 -12.21 -4.00
N SER A 260 3.76 -11.04 -3.96
CA SER A 260 2.30 -10.89 -3.90
C SER A 260 1.58 -11.43 -5.12
N ASP A 261 0.40 -12.02 -4.93
CA ASP A 261 -0.47 -12.46 -6.03
C ASP A 261 -1.18 -11.24 -6.68
N TYR A 262 -1.48 -10.22 -5.90
CA TYR A 262 -2.08 -8.94 -6.36
C TYR A 262 -1.80 -7.81 -5.39
N GLU A 263 -1.69 -6.60 -5.91
CA GLU A 263 -1.50 -5.34 -5.17
C GLU A 263 -2.28 -4.19 -5.85
N GLY A 264 -2.47 -3.08 -5.14
CA GLY A 264 -2.68 -1.80 -5.77
C GLY A 264 -1.33 -1.19 -6.12
N LEU A 265 -0.67 -0.62 -5.10
CA LEU A 265 0.71 -0.15 -5.18
C LEU A 265 1.39 -0.45 -3.84
N SER A 266 2.35 -1.35 -3.82
CA SER A 266 2.97 -1.83 -2.59
C SER A 266 3.92 -0.79 -1.98
N ASN A 267 3.56 -0.23 -0.81
CA ASN A 267 4.46 0.70 -0.10
C ASN A 267 5.82 0.06 0.20
N ALA A 268 5.86 -1.22 0.57
CA ALA A 268 7.10 -1.90 0.90
C ALA A 268 8.04 -2.00 -0.32
N LEU A 269 7.48 -2.22 -1.53
CA LEU A 269 8.24 -2.19 -2.77
C LEU A 269 8.78 -0.78 -3.05
N LEU A 270 7.90 0.24 -2.97
CA LEU A 270 8.28 1.63 -3.17
C LEU A 270 9.38 2.07 -2.21
N GLU A 271 9.24 1.73 -0.94
CA GLU A 271 10.23 2.05 0.09
C GLU A 271 11.58 1.39 -0.21
N ALA A 272 11.58 0.10 -0.59
CA ALA A 272 12.78 -0.63 -0.98
C ALA A 272 13.49 0.02 -2.18
N MET A 273 12.73 0.42 -3.23
CA MET A 273 13.26 1.09 -4.41
C MET A 273 13.85 2.45 -4.06
N VAL A 274 13.13 3.30 -3.31
CA VAL A 274 13.61 4.62 -2.87
C VAL A 274 14.85 4.50 -1.97
N MET A 275 14.93 3.44 -1.16
CA MET A 275 16.13 3.14 -0.37
C MET A 275 17.34 2.75 -1.23
N GLY A 276 17.13 2.31 -2.47
CA GLY A 276 18.17 1.80 -3.37
C GLY A 276 18.44 0.31 -3.19
N LEU A 277 17.48 -0.45 -2.69
CA LEU A 277 17.60 -1.91 -2.63
C LEU A 277 17.31 -2.52 -4.02
N PRO A 278 18.05 -3.54 -4.45
CA PRO A 278 17.68 -4.35 -5.60
C PRO A 278 16.38 -5.09 -5.30
N VAL A 279 15.43 -5.04 -6.22
CA VAL A 279 14.10 -5.59 -6.00
C VAL A 279 13.78 -6.70 -7.00
N ILE A 280 13.12 -7.75 -6.54
CA ILE A 280 12.39 -8.73 -7.36
C ILE A 280 10.91 -8.58 -7.00
N SER A 281 10.05 -8.42 -7.98
CA SER A 281 8.60 -8.33 -7.77
C SER A 281 7.86 -9.27 -8.72
N THR A 282 6.82 -9.89 -8.22
CA THR A 282 5.81 -10.49 -9.09
C THR A 282 5.15 -9.41 -9.95
N ASN A 283 4.72 -9.76 -11.16
CA ASN A 283 3.97 -8.89 -12.07
C ASN A 283 2.53 -8.66 -11.56
N CYS A 284 2.43 -8.14 -10.34
CA CYS A 284 1.17 -7.67 -9.77
C CYS A 284 0.95 -6.19 -10.12
N ALA A 285 -0.31 -5.74 -10.06
CA ALA A 285 -0.66 -4.38 -10.44
C ALA A 285 0.23 -3.33 -9.74
N GLY A 286 0.77 -2.40 -10.52
CA GLY A 286 1.66 -1.34 -10.08
C GLY A 286 3.14 -1.67 -10.02
N ALA A 287 3.55 -2.93 -10.00
CA ALA A 287 4.96 -3.28 -10.12
C ALA A 287 5.49 -3.00 -11.53
N ASP A 288 4.72 -3.35 -12.55
CA ASP A 288 5.01 -3.12 -13.96
C ASP A 288 5.03 -1.65 -14.39
N GLU A 289 4.43 -0.76 -13.60
CA GLU A 289 4.49 0.70 -13.83
C GLU A 289 5.73 1.34 -13.16
N LEU A 290 6.36 0.66 -12.22
CA LEU A 290 7.49 1.15 -11.44
C LEU A 290 8.82 0.52 -11.87
N ILE A 291 8.77 -0.75 -12.26
CA ILE A 291 9.95 -1.54 -12.59
C ILE A 291 10.05 -1.69 -14.10
N THR A 292 11.15 -1.22 -14.65
CA THR A 292 11.64 -1.61 -15.97
C THR A 292 12.53 -2.83 -15.77
N ASP A 293 12.04 -3.99 -16.22
CA ASP A 293 12.70 -5.28 -15.99
C ASP A 293 14.15 -5.29 -16.43
N GLY A 294 15.03 -5.79 -15.58
CA GLY A 294 16.48 -5.85 -15.80
C GLY A 294 17.19 -4.50 -15.68
N VAL A 295 16.48 -3.37 -15.50
CA VAL A 295 17.07 -2.03 -15.41
C VAL A 295 17.07 -1.50 -13.98
N ASN A 296 15.91 -1.40 -13.33
CA ASN A 296 15.76 -0.90 -11.96
C ASN A 296 15.10 -1.90 -10.99
N GLY A 297 15.02 -3.15 -11.40
CA GLY A 297 14.45 -4.27 -10.66
C GLY A 297 14.21 -5.44 -11.60
N VAL A 298 13.66 -6.52 -11.05
CA VAL A 298 13.30 -7.72 -11.81
C VAL A 298 11.82 -8.00 -11.63
N ILE A 299 11.11 -8.28 -12.74
CA ILE A 299 9.71 -8.69 -12.74
C ILE A 299 9.61 -10.18 -13.08
N ILE A 300 8.84 -10.90 -12.28
CA ILE A 300 8.54 -12.32 -12.52
C ILE A 300 7.03 -12.55 -12.62
N PRO A 301 6.57 -13.61 -13.30
CA PRO A 301 5.16 -13.98 -13.28
C PRO A 301 4.65 -14.26 -11.85
N VAL A 302 3.37 -13.96 -11.58
CA VAL A 302 2.74 -14.35 -10.31
C VAL A 302 2.71 -15.88 -10.19
N LYS A 303 2.98 -16.39 -8.98
CA LYS A 303 2.99 -17.83 -8.66
C LYS A 303 4.07 -18.65 -9.38
N ASP A 304 5.04 -18.02 -9.98
CA ASP A 304 6.15 -18.69 -10.65
C ASP A 304 7.32 -18.89 -9.68
N GLU A 305 7.35 -20.04 -9.04
CA GLU A 305 8.38 -20.43 -8.06
C GLU A 305 9.74 -20.65 -8.72
N GLU A 306 9.75 -21.25 -9.91
CA GLU A 306 10.99 -21.54 -10.66
C GLU A 306 11.68 -20.23 -11.05
N LYS A 307 10.91 -19.31 -11.65
CA LYS A 307 11.45 -18.02 -12.06
C LYS A 307 11.95 -17.21 -10.87
N LEU A 308 11.24 -17.23 -9.74
CA LEU A 308 11.70 -16.57 -8.52
C LEU A 308 13.02 -17.17 -8.02
N SER A 309 13.16 -18.48 -8.01
CA SER A 309 14.39 -19.15 -7.58
C SER A 309 15.56 -18.85 -8.52
N GLU A 310 15.33 -18.81 -9.84
CA GLU A 310 16.32 -18.45 -10.85
C GLU A 310 16.84 -17.01 -10.64
N GLU A 311 15.94 -16.03 -10.49
CA GLU A 311 16.32 -14.62 -10.31
C GLU A 311 17.03 -14.37 -8.97
N LEU A 312 16.61 -15.05 -7.91
CA LEU A 312 17.35 -15.03 -6.63
C LEU A 312 18.78 -15.55 -6.82
N ARG A 313 18.97 -16.66 -7.55
CA ARG A 313 20.30 -17.22 -7.86
C ARG A 313 21.15 -16.25 -8.66
N ILE A 314 20.58 -15.65 -9.71
CA ILE A 314 21.27 -14.66 -10.56
C ILE A 314 21.73 -13.46 -9.72
N LEU A 315 20.85 -12.87 -8.95
CA LEU A 315 21.16 -11.67 -8.17
C LEU A 315 22.15 -11.97 -7.02
N LEU A 316 22.08 -13.13 -6.39
CA LEU A 316 23.04 -13.53 -5.36
C LEU A 316 24.43 -13.80 -5.94
N SER A 317 24.51 -14.31 -7.16
CA SER A 317 25.78 -14.62 -7.84
C SER A 317 26.44 -13.41 -8.51
N LYS A 318 25.68 -12.32 -8.81
CA LYS A 318 26.16 -11.16 -9.57
C LYS A 318 26.04 -9.85 -8.76
N PRO A 319 26.98 -9.58 -7.84
CA PRO A 319 26.90 -8.42 -6.95
C PRO A 319 26.92 -7.07 -7.67
N ASP A 320 27.67 -6.94 -8.77
CA ASP A 320 27.72 -5.68 -9.55
C ASP A 320 26.38 -5.40 -10.26
N TYR A 321 25.77 -6.42 -10.86
CA TYR A 321 24.44 -6.30 -11.47
C TYR A 321 23.38 -5.94 -10.41
N ARG A 322 23.42 -6.59 -9.27
CA ARG A 322 22.55 -6.30 -8.13
C ARG A 322 22.72 -4.86 -7.62
N LYS A 323 23.96 -4.37 -7.58
CA LYS A 323 24.26 -2.98 -7.19
C LYS A 323 23.67 -2.00 -8.22
N ALA A 324 23.88 -2.23 -9.50
CA ALA A 324 23.35 -1.37 -10.57
C ALA A 324 21.80 -1.30 -10.53
N LEU A 325 21.11 -2.42 -10.35
CA LEU A 325 19.65 -2.45 -10.19
C LEU A 325 19.19 -1.56 -9.02
N GLY A 326 19.86 -1.65 -7.86
CA GLY A 326 19.48 -0.84 -6.70
C GLY A 326 19.73 0.67 -6.90
N GLU A 327 20.84 1.06 -7.53
CA GLU A 327 21.13 2.46 -7.86
C GLU A 327 20.10 3.03 -8.85
N ASN A 328 19.78 2.27 -9.89
CA ASN A 328 18.73 2.66 -10.84
C ASN A 328 17.34 2.71 -10.20
N ALA A 329 17.00 1.76 -9.31
CA ALA A 329 15.75 1.78 -8.56
C ALA A 329 15.61 3.08 -7.78
N ARG A 330 16.64 3.49 -7.06
CA ARG A 330 16.66 4.75 -6.32
C ARG A 330 16.47 5.96 -7.22
N PHE A 331 17.23 6.06 -8.31
CA PHE A 331 17.17 7.17 -9.24
C PHE A 331 15.78 7.30 -9.87
N MET A 332 15.22 6.21 -10.39
CA MET A 332 13.91 6.22 -11.05
C MET A 332 12.73 6.44 -10.09
N SER A 333 12.92 6.18 -8.80
CA SER A 333 11.87 6.38 -7.78
C SER A 333 11.91 7.73 -7.05
N GLU A 334 12.80 8.65 -7.43
CA GLU A 334 12.85 10.00 -6.85
C GLU A 334 11.52 10.75 -6.94
N CYS A 335 10.74 10.52 -8.02
CA CYS A 335 9.40 11.11 -8.19
C CYS A 335 8.36 10.65 -7.16
N LEU A 336 8.65 9.62 -6.37
CA LEU A 336 7.79 9.06 -5.33
C LEU A 336 8.06 9.70 -3.95
N ARG A 337 9.05 10.57 -3.85
CA ARG A 337 9.35 11.27 -2.61
C ARG A 337 8.14 12.00 -2.08
N LYS A 338 8.03 12.02 -0.76
CA LYS A 338 6.91 12.58 -0.02
C LYS A 338 6.55 14.00 -0.49
N ASP A 339 7.53 14.88 -0.62
CA ASP A 339 7.37 16.28 -1.02
C ASP A 339 6.78 16.43 -2.43
N ILE A 340 7.26 15.62 -3.38
CA ILE A 340 6.79 15.65 -4.77
C ILE A 340 5.35 15.12 -4.88
N VAL A 341 5.05 14.02 -4.18
CA VAL A 341 3.73 13.42 -4.24
C VAL A 341 2.69 14.27 -3.48
N LEU A 342 3.05 14.86 -2.35
CA LEU A 342 2.16 15.75 -1.60
C LEU A 342 1.75 16.98 -2.41
N LYS A 343 2.66 17.53 -3.23
CA LYS A 343 2.31 18.62 -4.15
C LYS A 343 1.15 18.23 -5.08
N LYS A 344 1.17 17.01 -5.66
CA LYS A 344 0.06 16.52 -6.49
C LYS A 344 -1.26 16.39 -5.71
N TRP A 345 -1.19 16.05 -4.41
CA TRP A 345 -2.38 16.03 -3.56
C TRP A 345 -2.91 17.44 -3.30
N HIS A 346 -2.04 18.44 -3.07
CA HIS A 346 -2.43 19.84 -2.95
C HIS A 346 -3.11 20.34 -4.23
N ASP A 347 -2.55 20.04 -5.42
CA ASP A 347 -3.14 20.44 -6.72
C ASP A 347 -4.58 19.92 -6.91
N VAL A 348 -4.99 18.87 -6.20
CA VAL A 348 -6.33 18.27 -6.30
C VAL A 348 -7.26 18.70 -5.17
N LEU A 349 -6.75 18.83 -3.94
CA LEU A 349 -7.59 19.02 -2.76
C LEU A 349 -7.76 20.50 -2.37
N ASP A 350 -6.85 21.38 -2.75
CA ASP A 350 -6.91 22.83 -2.48
C ASP A 350 -7.90 23.56 -3.39
#